data_b7ad8396c67efc6eda153d6199c44605
#
_entry.id   b7ad8396c67efc6eda153d6199c44605
#
_cell.length_a   1.000
_cell.length_b   1.000
_cell.length_c   1.000
_cell.angle_alpha   90.00
_cell.angle_beta   90.00
_cell.angle_gamma   90.00
#
_symmetry.space_group_name_H-M   'P 1'
#
loop_
_entity.id
_entity.type
_entity.pdbx_description
1 polymer ?
#
loop_
_entity_poly.entity_id
_entity_poly.type
_entity_poly.pdbx_seq_one_letter_code
_entity_poly.pdbx_strand_id
1 'polypeptide(L)'
;KWNKMNKALFKYFATVLIITLLFSSSVSMVILSDQMMQTTRKDMYYTVKLVENQIDYQKPLDNQVEKLNDLAYTKDTRLTIIDKNGNVLADSDKEGIQENHSGRSEFKEALSDQFGYATRYSSTVKKNMMYVAYYHRGYVVRIAIPYNGIFDNIGPLLEPLFISAA
;
A
#
# COMPACT_ATOMS: atom_id res chain seq x y z
N LYS A 1 45.88 13.64 -34.68
CA LYS A 1 45.14 12.36 -34.86
C LYS A 1 44.76 11.67 -33.55
N TRP A 2 45.61 11.66 -32.55
CA TRP A 2 45.40 11.03 -31.24
C TRP A 2 44.18 11.59 -30.51
N ASN A 3 43.88 12.85 -30.61
CA ASN A 3 42.83 13.58 -29.91
C ASN A 3 41.40 13.21 -30.37
N LYS A 4 41.18 12.82 -31.65
CA LYS A 4 39.87 12.41 -32.16
C LYS A 4 39.50 10.98 -31.75
N MET A 5 40.47 10.07 -31.73
CA MET A 5 40.28 8.66 -31.36
C MET A 5 40.00 8.54 -29.84
N ASN A 6 40.68 9.28 -29.02
CA ASN A 6 40.45 9.29 -27.58
C ASN A 6 39.08 9.87 -27.22
N LYS A 7 38.60 10.88 -27.93
CA LYS A 7 37.26 11.43 -27.74
C LYS A 7 36.17 10.43 -28.13
N ALA A 8 36.37 9.64 -29.19
CA ALA A 8 35.43 8.62 -29.60
C ALA A 8 35.37 7.47 -28.57
N LEU A 9 36.52 6.95 -28.16
CA LEU A 9 36.62 5.93 -27.11
C LEU A 9 35.98 6.38 -25.79
N PHE A 10 36.23 7.61 -25.37
CA PHE A 10 35.62 8.17 -24.18
C PHE A 10 34.10 8.27 -24.29
N LYS A 11 33.58 8.68 -25.46
CA LYS A 11 32.12 8.70 -25.69
C LYS A 11 31.48 7.31 -25.59
N TYR A 12 32.08 6.30 -26.24
CA TYR A 12 31.59 4.93 -26.16
C TYR A 12 31.62 4.38 -24.72
N PHE A 13 32.73 4.62 -24.01
CA PHE A 13 32.85 4.22 -22.62
C PHE A 13 31.80 4.90 -21.74
N ALA A 14 31.63 6.21 -21.86
CA ALA A 14 30.63 6.98 -21.13
C ALA A 14 29.20 6.50 -21.45
N THR A 15 28.90 6.22 -22.74
CA THR A 15 27.59 5.69 -23.13
C THR A 15 27.31 4.33 -22.51
N VAL A 16 28.25 3.39 -22.55
CA VAL A 16 28.11 2.08 -21.94
C VAL A 16 27.91 2.20 -20.43
N LEU A 17 28.68 3.05 -19.79
CA LEU A 17 28.60 3.30 -18.34
C LEU A 17 27.21 3.86 -17.94
N ILE A 18 26.71 4.83 -18.70
CA ILE A 18 25.37 5.39 -18.48
C ILE A 18 24.30 4.33 -18.65
N ILE A 19 24.36 3.53 -19.72
CA ILE A 19 23.38 2.47 -19.97
C ILE A 19 23.40 1.44 -18.84
N THR A 20 24.58 1.01 -18.40
CA THR A 20 24.69 0.04 -17.29
C THR A 20 24.16 0.58 -15.97
N LEU A 21 24.43 1.86 -15.67
CA LEU A 21 23.91 2.54 -14.47
C LEU A 21 22.36 2.64 -14.51
N LEU A 22 21.80 3.05 -15.65
CA LEU A 22 20.35 3.13 -15.82
C LEU A 22 19.68 1.76 -15.68
N PHE A 23 20.25 0.73 -16.30
CA PHE A 23 19.75 -0.62 -16.20
C PHE A 23 19.82 -1.14 -14.75
N SER A 24 20.97 -1.02 -14.10
CA SER A 24 21.15 -1.43 -12.70
C SER A 24 20.21 -0.69 -11.76
N SER A 25 20.05 0.62 -11.93
CA SER A 25 19.11 1.44 -11.16
C SER A 25 17.66 0.98 -11.34
N SER A 26 17.25 0.69 -12.58
CA SER A 26 15.90 0.20 -12.87
C SER A 26 15.61 -1.14 -12.20
N VAL A 27 16.55 -2.08 -12.27
CA VAL A 27 16.42 -3.39 -11.60
C VAL A 27 16.35 -3.23 -10.09
N SER A 28 17.24 -2.42 -9.50
CA SER A 28 17.24 -2.14 -8.06
C SER A 28 15.92 -1.51 -7.60
N MET A 29 15.35 -0.61 -8.41
CA MET A 29 14.08 0.04 -8.14
C MET A 29 12.91 -0.95 -8.06
N VAL A 30 12.84 -1.90 -9.01
CA VAL A 30 11.80 -2.94 -9.01
C VAL A 30 11.92 -3.83 -7.77
N ILE A 31 13.14 -4.28 -7.43
CA ILE A 31 13.38 -5.13 -6.26
C ILE A 31 12.99 -4.38 -4.97
N LEU A 32 13.41 -3.12 -4.83
CA LEU A 32 13.12 -2.31 -3.65
C LEU A 32 11.61 -2.07 -3.50
N SER A 33 10.92 -1.78 -4.61
CA SER A 33 9.46 -1.59 -4.62
C SER A 33 8.73 -2.85 -4.13
N ASP A 34 9.13 -4.02 -4.63
CA ASP A 34 8.55 -5.29 -4.21
C ASP A 34 8.81 -5.58 -2.72
N GLN A 35 10.04 -5.38 -2.24
CA GLN A 35 10.39 -5.54 -0.83
C GLN A 35 9.59 -4.61 0.08
N MET A 36 9.45 -3.33 -0.31
CA MET A 36 8.63 -2.38 0.45
C MET A 36 7.17 -2.82 0.52
N MET A 37 6.60 -3.27 -0.60
CA MET A 37 5.23 -3.78 -0.65
C MET A 37 5.04 -4.99 0.27
N GLN A 38 5.95 -5.97 0.22
CA GLN A 38 5.89 -7.17 1.05
C GLN A 38 6.02 -6.82 2.55
N THR A 39 6.91 -5.89 2.90
CA THR A 39 7.08 -5.43 4.28
C THR A 39 5.82 -4.73 4.78
N THR A 40 5.27 -3.79 4.02
CA THR A 40 4.05 -3.08 4.38
C THR A 40 2.87 -4.05 4.54
N ARG A 41 2.71 -5.01 3.61
CA ARG A 41 1.69 -6.06 3.70
C ARG A 41 1.82 -6.87 4.99
N LYS A 42 3.03 -7.27 5.35
CA LYS A 42 3.32 -8.02 6.58
C LYS A 42 3.00 -7.22 7.83
N ASP A 43 3.37 -5.95 7.86
CA ASP A 43 3.10 -5.07 8.99
C ASP A 43 1.59 -4.83 9.18
N MET A 44 0.86 -4.60 8.09
CA MET A 44 -0.60 -4.49 8.12
C MET A 44 -1.28 -5.78 8.60
N TYR A 45 -0.75 -6.94 8.21
CA TYR A 45 -1.20 -8.24 8.67
C TYR A 45 -1.14 -8.35 10.20
N TYR A 46 0.00 -8.01 10.80
CA TYR A 46 0.12 -8.02 12.26
C TYR A 46 -0.76 -6.97 12.93
N THR A 47 -0.86 -5.79 12.31
CA THR A 47 -1.69 -4.71 12.84
C THR A 47 -3.17 -5.08 12.86
N VAL A 48 -3.72 -5.63 11.78
CA VAL A 48 -5.14 -6.03 11.74
C VAL A 48 -5.46 -7.10 12.76
N LYS A 49 -4.54 -8.03 12.99
CA LYS A 49 -4.68 -9.07 14.01
C LYS A 49 -4.63 -8.50 15.44
N LEU A 50 -3.75 -7.54 15.69
CA LEU A 50 -3.67 -6.85 16.98
C LEU A 50 -4.94 -6.04 17.26
N VAL A 51 -5.44 -5.33 16.25
CA VAL A 51 -6.68 -4.54 16.33
C VAL A 51 -7.87 -5.47 16.61
N GLU A 52 -7.99 -6.57 15.86
CA GLU A 52 -9.09 -7.53 16.06
C GLU A 52 -9.14 -8.06 17.49
N ASN A 53 -8.00 -8.39 18.08
CA ASN A 53 -7.91 -8.88 19.44
C ASN A 53 -8.38 -7.87 20.51
N GLN A 54 -8.47 -6.58 20.17
CA GLN A 54 -8.94 -5.52 21.08
C GLN A 54 -10.43 -5.19 20.90
N ILE A 55 -11.09 -5.77 19.90
CA ILE A 55 -12.51 -5.54 19.61
C ILE A 55 -13.36 -6.36 20.58
N ASP A 56 -14.23 -5.66 21.32
CA ASP A 56 -15.27 -6.28 22.13
C ASP A 56 -16.59 -6.31 21.35
N TYR A 57 -16.86 -7.44 20.74
CA TYR A 57 -18.07 -7.65 19.90
C TYR A 57 -19.39 -7.62 20.68
N GLN A 58 -19.36 -7.56 22.01
CA GLN A 58 -20.54 -7.41 22.85
C GLN A 58 -20.93 -5.94 23.09
N LYS A 59 -20.06 -5.00 22.71
CA LYS A 59 -20.26 -3.56 22.86
C LYS A 59 -20.50 -2.89 21.49
N PRO A 60 -21.08 -1.68 21.47
CA PRO A 60 -21.23 -0.90 20.24
C PRO A 60 -19.90 -0.75 19.50
N LEU A 61 -19.86 -1.13 18.21
CA LEU A 61 -18.63 -1.18 17.42
C LEU A 61 -18.17 0.20 16.94
N ASP A 62 -19.11 1.13 16.70
CA ASP A 62 -18.77 2.46 16.14
C ASP A 62 -17.77 3.24 17.00
N ASN A 63 -17.98 3.26 18.32
CA ASN A 63 -17.08 3.94 19.24
C ASN A 63 -15.71 3.24 19.36
N GLN A 64 -15.67 1.94 19.12
CA GLN A 64 -14.43 1.15 19.20
C GLN A 64 -13.60 1.35 17.94
N VAL A 65 -14.22 1.37 16.76
CA VAL A 65 -13.54 1.54 15.47
C VAL A 65 -12.81 2.88 15.43
N GLU A 66 -13.43 3.97 15.85
CA GLU A 66 -12.79 5.30 15.88
C GLU A 66 -11.55 5.28 16.80
N LYS A 67 -11.70 4.76 18.02
CA LYS A 67 -10.60 4.69 18.98
C LYS A 67 -9.47 3.75 18.55
N LEU A 68 -9.81 2.59 17.95
CA LEU A 68 -8.81 1.62 17.49
C LEU A 68 -8.11 2.08 16.20
N ASN A 69 -8.79 2.88 15.38
CA ASN A 69 -8.18 3.47 14.19
C ASN A 69 -7.02 4.41 14.55
N ASP A 70 -7.14 5.16 15.65
CA ASP A 70 -6.06 6.03 16.15
C ASP A 70 -4.82 5.22 16.59
N LEU A 71 -5.01 3.97 16.96
CA LEU A 71 -3.92 3.04 17.32
C LEU A 71 -3.34 2.32 16.08
N ALA A 72 -4.06 2.33 14.97
CA ALA A 72 -3.70 1.60 13.76
C ALA A 72 -2.85 2.45 12.81
N TYR A 73 -1.56 2.28 12.86
CA TYR A 73 -0.54 2.57 11.87
C TYR A 73 -0.29 4.03 11.46
N THR A 74 -1.26 4.79 10.94
CA THR A 74 -1.09 6.17 10.47
C THR A 74 -2.39 6.96 10.51
N LYS A 75 -2.26 8.29 10.40
CA LYS A 75 -3.37 9.23 10.38
C LYS A 75 -4.38 9.00 9.23
N ASP A 76 -3.95 8.31 8.16
CA ASP A 76 -4.76 8.02 6.97
C ASP A 76 -5.24 6.55 6.93
N THR A 77 -5.17 5.84 8.06
CA THR A 77 -5.64 4.46 8.16
C THR A 77 -7.16 4.45 8.27
N ARG A 78 -7.80 3.53 7.56
CA ARG A 78 -9.23 3.28 7.66
C ARG A 78 -9.46 1.87 8.20
N LEU A 79 -10.22 1.77 9.27
CA LEU A 79 -10.62 0.52 9.90
C LEU A 79 -12.09 0.24 9.61
N THR A 80 -12.40 -0.97 9.14
CA THR A 80 -13.77 -1.42 8.83
C THR A 80 -14.01 -2.77 9.50
N ILE A 81 -15.16 -2.95 10.15
CA ILE A 81 -15.64 -4.23 10.66
C ILE A 81 -16.83 -4.68 9.80
N ILE A 82 -16.76 -5.92 9.31
CA ILE A 82 -17.68 -6.45 8.31
C ILE A 82 -18.20 -7.80 8.80
N ASP A 83 -19.48 -8.09 8.62
CA ASP A 83 -20.02 -9.42 8.91
C ASP A 83 -19.67 -10.45 7.80
N LYS A 84 -19.94 -11.73 8.03
CA LYS A 84 -19.68 -12.81 7.07
C LYS A 84 -20.44 -12.68 5.74
N ASN A 85 -21.49 -11.84 5.68
CA ASN A 85 -22.30 -11.60 4.49
C ASN A 85 -21.79 -10.36 3.70
N GLY A 86 -20.76 -9.69 4.20
CA GLY A 86 -20.18 -8.49 3.57
C GLY A 86 -20.83 -7.18 4.00
N ASN A 87 -21.75 -7.19 4.98
CA ASN A 87 -22.35 -5.97 5.47
C ASN A 87 -21.37 -5.26 6.42
N VAL A 88 -21.19 -3.97 6.23
CA VAL A 88 -20.36 -3.14 7.11
C VAL A 88 -21.11 -2.89 8.40
N LEU A 89 -20.51 -3.29 9.52
CA LEU A 89 -21.04 -3.10 10.86
C LEU A 89 -20.55 -1.82 11.52
N ALA A 90 -19.29 -1.46 11.26
CA ALA A 90 -18.68 -0.20 11.70
C ALA A 90 -17.52 0.17 10.79
N ASP A 91 -17.29 1.47 10.62
CA ASP A 91 -16.24 2.02 9.78
C ASP A 91 -15.72 3.33 10.39
N SER A 92 -14.40 3.50 10.44
CA SER A 92 -13.79 4.75 10.91
C SER A 92 -14.05 5.94 9.97
N ASP A 93 -14.41 5.67 8.70
CA ASP A 93 -14.88 6.65 7.74
C ASP A 93 -16.39 6.46 7.57
N LYS A 94 -17.16 7.36 8.16
CA LYS A 94 -18.63 7.29 8.24
C LYS A 94 -19.34 7.22 6.89
N GLU A 95 -18.69 7.60 5.80
CA GLU A 95 -19.26 7.52 4.44
C GLU A 95 -19.34 6.07 3.91
N GLY A 96 -18.61 5.12 4.50
CA GLY A 96 -18.49 3.74 4.01
C GLY A 96 -19.52 2.74 4.53
N ILE A 97 -20.41 3.12 5.44
CA ILE A 97 -21.33 2.19 6.13
C ILE A 97 -22.43 1.61 5.22
N GLN A 98 -22.71 2.21 4.07
CA GLN A 98 -23.82 1.79 3.20
C GLN A 98 -23.45 0.76 2.13
N GLU A 99 -22.19 0.40 1.96
CA GLU A 99 -21.75 -0.52 0.92
C GLU A 99 -21.62 -1.95 1.44
N ASN A 100 -22.14 -2.92 0.67
CA ASN A 100 -21.84 -4.33 0.91
C ASN A 100 -20.50 -4.70 0.26
N HIS A 101 -19.60 -5.28 1.06
CA HIS A 101 -18.23 -5.61 0.67
C HIS A 101 -18.02 -7.07 0.25
N SER A 102 -19.08 -7.88 0.11
CA SER A 102 -18.97 -9.29 -0.27
C SER A 102 -18.29 -9.52 -1.62
N GLY A 103 -18.32 -8.52 -2.52
CA GLY A 103 -17.64 -8.55 -3.82
C GLY A 103 -16.14 -8.29 -3.78
N ARG A 104 -15.60 -7.80 -2.69
CA ARG A 104 -14.20 -7.37 -2.57
C ARG A 104 -13.25 -8.57 -2.48
N SER A 105 -12.15 -8.52 -3.23
CA SER A 105 -11.19 -9.65 -3.30
C SER A 105 -10.57 -9.97 -1.95
N GLU A 106 -10.11 -8.95 -1.21
CA GLU A 106 -9.54 -9.12 0.12
C GLU A 106 -10.54 -9.72 1.14
N PHE A 107 -11.82 -9.41 0.99
CA PHE A 107 -12.87 -9.98 1.83
C PHE A 107 -13.07 -11.47 1.55
N LYS A 108 -13.19 -11.86 0.26
CA LYS A 108 -13.36 -13.25 -0.17
C LYS A 108 -12.16 -14.11 0.24
N GLU A 109 -10.94 -13.59 0.02
CA GLU A 109 -9.71 -14.25 0.38
C GLU A 109 -9.63 -14.43 1.91
N ALA A 110 -10.02 -13.42 2.70
CA ALA A 110 -10.06 -13.54 4.16
C ALA A 110 -11.04 -14.62 4.65
N LEU A 111 -12.18 -14.79 4.00
CA LEU A 111 -13.12 -15.86 4.35
C LEU A 111 -12.56 -17.26 4.07
N SER A 112 -11.75 -17.44 3.01
CA SER A 112 -11.17 -18.75 2.64
C SER A 112 -9.88 -19.06 3.40
N ASP A 113 -8.99 -18.08 3.56
CA ASP A 113 -7.62 -18.27 4.02
C ASP A 113 -7.28 -17.54 5.32
N GLN A 114 -8.28 -17.06 6.04
CA GLN A 114 -8.21 -16.18 7.22
C GLN A 114 -7.68 -14.77 6.92
N PHE A 115 -6.88 -14.59 5.88
CA PHE A 115 -6.32 -13.30 5.49
C PHE A 115 -6.56 -13.04 4.02
N GLY A 116 -6.91 -11.80 3.72
CA GLY A 116 -7.04 -11.33 2.36
C GLY A 116 -6.30 -10.03 2.15
N TYR A 117 -5.84 -9.85 0.92
CA TYR A 117 -5.06 -8.70 0.51
C TYR A 117 -5.53 -8.16 -0.84
N ALA A 118 -5.56 -6.84 -0.97
CA ALA A 118 -5.78 -6.18 -2.26
C ALA A 118 -5.08 -4.83 -2.32
N THR A 119 -4.68 -4.45 -3.52
CA THR A 119 -4.26 -3.07 -3.83
C THR A 119 -5.13 -2.58 -4.98
N ARG A 120 -5.78 -1.43 -4.80
CA ARG A 120 -6.60 -0.83 -5.85
C ARG A 120 -6.73 0.67 -5.66
N TYR A 121 -7.05 1.36 -6.75
CA TYR A 121 -7.40 2.76 -6.69
C TYR A 121 -8.75 2.93 -5.98
N SER A 122 -8.80 3.84 -5.00
CA SER A 122 -10.02 4.24 -4.31
C SER A 122 -10.58 5.49 -4.97
N SER A 123 -11.78 5.39 -5.52
CA SER A 123 -12.50 6.53 -6.11
C SER A 123 -12.89 7.59 -5.06
N THR A 124 -13.14 7.17 -3.83
CA THR A 124 -13.49 8.02 -2.70
C THR A 124 -12.31 8.86 -2.25
N VAL A 125 -11.17 8.21 -1.98
CA VAL A 125 -9.96 8.89 -1.48
C VAL A 125 -9.08 9.42 -2.61
N LYS A 126 -9.34 9.03 -3.87
CA LYS A 126 -8.57 9.37 -5.08
C LYS A 126 -7.08 9.01 -4.98
N LYS A 127 -6.77 7.89 -4.33
CA LYS A 127 -5.42 7.35 -4.12
C LYS A 127 -5.43 5.85 -4.30
N ASN A 128 -4.26 5.30 -4.61
CA ASN A 128 -4.06 3.85 -4.51
C ASN A 128 -4.07 3.47 -3.03
N MET A 129 -4.86 2.45 -2.70
CA MET A 129 -5.03 1.96 -1.35
C MET A 129 -4.61 0.50 -1.28
N MET A 130 -3.93 0.16 -0.21
CA MET A 130 -3.63 -1.22 0.18
C MET A 130 -4.63 -1.64 1.26
N TYR A 131 -5.26 -2.80 1.05
CA TYR A 131 -6.25 -3.37 1.94
C TYR A 131 -5.73 -4.70 2.49
N VAL A 132 -5.86 -4.88 3.78
CA VAL A 132 -5.64 -6.18 4.44
C VAL A 132 -6.87 -6.50 5.27
N ALA A 133 -7.40 -7.71 5.11
CA ALA A 133 -8.56 -8.22 5.81
C ALA A 133 -8.20 -9.46 6.62
N TYR A 134 -8.74 -9.58 7.82
CA TYR A 134 -8.56 -10.72 8.71
C TYR A 134 -9.92 -11.23 9.15
N TYR A 135 -10.20 -12.51 8.90
CA TYR A 135 -11.43 -13.17 9.32
C TYR A 135 -11.20 -13.91 10.63
N HIS A 136 -11.97 -13.55 11.66
CA HIS A 136 -11.95 -14.21 12.94
C HIS A 136 -13.32 -14.09 13.63
N ARG A 137 -13.74 -15.13 14.36
CA ARG A 137 -14.98 -15.14 15.18
C ARG A 137 -16.27 -14.74 14.44
N GLY A 138 -16.33 -14.96 13.12
CA GLY A 138 -17.52 -14.62 12.31
C GLY A 138 -17.51 -13.19 11.74
N TYR A 139 -16.45 -12.44 11.95
CA TYR A 139 -16.27 -11.06 11.47
C TYR A 139 -15.01 -10.94 10.61
N VAL A 140 -15.03 -10.02 9.69
CA VAL A 140 -13.86 -9.60 8.92
C VAL A 140 -13.47 -8.20 9.39
N VAL A 141 -12.28 -8.08 9.95
CA VAL A 141 -11.67 -6.79 10.26
C VAL A 141 -10.76 -6.40 9.12
N ARG A 142 -10.98 -5.23 8.53
CA ARG A 142 -10.22 -4.74 7.38
C ARG A 142 -9.54 -3.43 7.72
N ILE A 143 -8.25 -3.34 7.41
CA ILE A 143 -7.48 -2.10 7.46
C ILE A 143 -7.14 -1.69 6.04
N ALA A 144 -7.28 -0.39 5.75
CA ALA A 144 -6.84 0.20 4.50
C ALA A 144 -5.89 1.37 4.78
N ILE A 145 -4.79 1.44 4.03
CA ILE A 145 -3.84 2.56 4.08
C ILE A 145 -3.59 3.08 2.66
N PRO A 146 -3.30 4.38 2.49
CA PRO A 146 -2.78 4.88 1.23
C PRO A 146 -1.48 4.17 0.87
N TYR A 147 -1.40 3.66 -0.35
CA TYR A 147 -0.19 3.06 -0.88
C TYR A 147 0.36 3.97 -1.99
N ASN A 148 1.41 4.66 -1.67
CA ASN A 148 2.19 5.39 -2.66
C ASN A 148 3.24 4.46 -3.23
N GLY A 149 3.19 4.24 -4.55
CA GLY A 149 4.27 3.53 -5.24
C GLY A 149 5.60 4.26 -5.02
N ILE A 150 6.71 3.55 -5.20
CA ILE A 150 8.05 4.14 -5.04
C ILE A 150 8.24 5.36 -5.97
N PHE A 151 7.60 5.36 -7.13
CA PHE A 151 7.63 6.46 -8.09
C PHE A 151 6.93 7.73 -7.57
N ASP A 152 5.87 7.60 -6.77
CA ASP A 152 5.17 8.74 -6.18
C ASP A 152 6.05 9.45 -5.14
N ASN A 153 6.95 8.70 -4.50
CA ASN A 153 7.88 9.24 -3.51
C ASN A 153 9.16 9.80 -4.14
N ILE A 154 9.62 9.26 -5.26
CA ILE A 154 10.86 9.67 -5.93
C ILE A 154 10.61 10.80 -6.94
N GLY A 155 9.43 10.85 -7.57
CA GLY A 155 9.09 11.88 -8.55
C GLY A 155 9.45 13.29 -8.08
N PRO A 156 9.01 13.73 -6.89
CA PRO A 156 9.34 15.05 -6.35
C PRO A 156 10.83 15.28 -6.09
N LEU A 157 11.61 14.21 -5.87
CA LEU A 157 13.07 14.29 -5.66
C LEU A 157 13.83 14.43 -6.97
N LEU A 158 13.28 13.95 -8.09
CA LEU A 158 13.89 14.03 -9.40
C LEU A 158 13.57 15.35 -10.13
N GLU A 159 12.45 15.98 -9.80
CA GLU A 159 12.02 17.24 -10.43
C GLU A 159 13.08 18.34 -10.40
N PRO A 160 13.80 18.63 -9.27
CA PRO A 160 14.85 19.63 -9.24
C PRO A 160 16.05 19.29 -10.14
N LEU A 161 16.34 17.99 -10.37
CA LEU A 161 17.43 17.55 -11.23
C LEU A 161 17.15 17.84 -12.71
N PHE A 162 15.89 17.71 -13.14
CA PHE A 162 15.49 18.05 -14.50
C PHE A 162 15.45 19.57 -14.75
N ILE A 163 15.08 20.35 -13.73
CA ILE A 163 15.07 21.82 -13.82
C ILE A 163 16.49 22.37 -13.89
N SER A 164 17.46 21.78 -13.18
CA SER A 164 18.86 22.22 -13.19
C SER A 164 19.63 21.85 -14.46
N ALA A 165 19.09 20.94 -15.29
CA ALA A 165 19.71 20.47 -16.53
C ALA A 165 19.21 21.21 -17.80
N ALA A 166 18.22 22.09 -17.67
CA ALA A 166 17.64 22.90 -18.75
C ALA A 166 18.22 24.29 -18.78
#